data_d913e4df3fe7cb5436c1bee13ddc7e17
#
_entry.id   d913e4df3fe7cb5436c1bee13ddc7e17
#
_cell.length_a   1.000
_cell.length_b   1.000
_cell.length_c   1.000
_cell.angle_alpha   90.00
_cell.angle_beta   90.00
_cell.angle_gamma   90.00
#
_symmetry.space_group_name_H-M   'P 1'
#
loop_
_entity.id
_entity.type
_entity.pdbx_description
1 polymer ?
#
loop_
_entity_poly.entity_id
_entity_poly.type
_entity_poly.pdbx_seq_one_letter_code
_entity_poly.pdbx_strand_id
1 'polypeptide(L)'
;GGSKKFGITPNEPATFQSSEAWCKVTSESSTPVQAIYNITVEPNTTPDVRNAIITVSVKEHIQEINVEQAAYIQSDEPEKYTVRENLTTHQLINEMGLGINLGNTLDAVGDWIDPSNILNYEQAWGSPIITQEIIEGYAKAGYSSLRIPVSWGNLLSDDFKVHPDLMDRVEKILNWTLDCGMVAIINIHHENEWIKQVPTDSKAKEKFTSIWKQICEHFEKYGDHLLFEPMNEIGYDEI
;
A
#
# COMPACT_ATOMS: atom_id res chain seq x y z
N GLY A 1 -12.31 -2.43 3.22
CA GLY A 1 -12.48 -3.85 3.55
C GLY A 1 -11.25 -4.39 4.26
N GLY A 2 -11.31 -5.62 4.73
CA GLY A 2 -10.18 -6.24 5.41
C GLY A 2 -10.40 -7.73 5.60
N SER A 3 -9.35 -8.43 6.06
CA SER A 3 -9.45 -9.85 6.40
C SER A 3 -8.69 -10.15 7.69
N LYS A 4 -9.17 -11.17 8.42
CA LYS A 4 -8.52 -11.68 9.62
C LYS A 4 -8.60 -13.19 9.66
N LYS A 5 -7.46 -13.83 9.94
CA LYS A 5 -7.37 -15.30 10.06
C LYS A 5 -7.60 -15.75 11.49
N PHE A 6 -8.22 -16.90 11.65
CA PHE A 6 -8.34 -17.60 12.92
C PHE A 6 -8.26 -19.11 12.71
N GLY A 7 -7.77 -19.82 13.72
CA GLY A 7 -7.65 -21.25 13.72
C GLY A 7 -8.67 -21.91 14.66
N ILE A 8 -9.19 -23.05 14.27
CA ILE A 8 -9.96 -23.93 15.12
C ILE A 8 -9.23 -25.28 15.19
N THR A 9 -9.21 -25.91 16.36
CA THR A 9 -8.71 -27.27 16.56
C THR A 9 -9.91 -28.20 16.73
N PRO A 10 -10.66 -28.51 15.67
CA PRO A 10 -11.85 -29.33 15.77
C PRO A 10 -11.50 -30.80 15.61
N ASN A 11 -12.17 -31.63 16.38
CA ASN A 11 -12.24 -33.07 16.12
C ASN A 11 -13.29 -33.39 15.03
N GLU A 12 -14.02 -32.37 14.54
CA GLU A 12 -15.13 -32.45 13.59
C GLU A 12 -15.20 -31.18 12.73
N PRO A 13 -15.78 -31.24 11.53
CA PRO A 13 -15.93 -30.08 10.66
C PRO A 13 -16.74 -28.96 11.31
N ALA A 14 -16.27 -27.73 11.23
CA ALA A 14 -17.00 -26.55 11.64
C ALA A 14 -17.87 -26.00 10.49
N THR A 15 -19.06 -25.54 10.82
CA THR A 15 -19.92 -24.79 9.90
C THR A 15 -20.03 -23.34 10.34
N PHE A 16 -20.22 -22.44 9.37
CA PHE A 16 -20.25 -21.00 9.62
C PHE A 16 -21.49 -20.40 8.98
N GLN A 17 -22.14 -19.51 9.72
CA GLN A 17 -23.23 -18.70 9.22
C GLN A 17 -22.97 -17.25 9.62
N SER A 18 -22.92 -16.36 8.63
CA SER A 18 -22.85 -14.92 8.87
C SER A 18 -24.25 -14.32 8.85
N SER A 19 -24.52 -13.39 9.77
CA SER A 19 -25.76 -12.61 9.76
C SER A 19 -25.85 -11.61 8.61
N GLU A 20 -24.71 -11.32 7.98
CA GLU A 20 -24.58 -10.25 7.00
C GLU A 20 -23.81 -10.70 5.75
N ALA A 21 -24.30 -10.34 4.56
CA ALA A 21 -23.72 -10.74 3.28
C ALA A 21 -22.33 -10.13 3.02
N TRP A 22 -22.05 -8.98 3.60
CA TRP A 22 -20.77 -8.28 3.47
C TRP A 22 -19.64 -8.88 4.34
N CYS A 23 -19.97 -9.80 5.25
CA CYS A 23 -19.03 -10.49 6.12
C CYS A 23 -19.05 -11.98 5.79
N LYS A 24 -17.93 -12.51 5.28
CA LYS A 24 -17.85 -13.90 4.76
C LYS A 24 -16.76 -14.67 5.48
N VAL A 25 -16.98 -15.97 5.65
CA VAL A 25 -15.96 -16.91 6.15
C VAL A 25 -15.61 -17.90 5.06
N THR A 26 -14.32 -18.06 4.80
CA THR A 26 -13.78 -19.03 3.85
C THR A 26 -12.77 -19.94 4.54
N SER A 27 -12.72 -21.21 4.14
CA SER A 27 -11.69 -22.14 4.60
C SER A 27 -10.42 -21.90 3.80
N GLU A 28 -9.28 -21.73 4.49
CA GLU A 28 -7.95 -21.58 3.87
C GLU A 28 -7.21 -22.91 3.84
N SER A 29 -7.22 -23.62 4.96
CA SER A 29 -6.63 -24.97 5.06
C SER A 29 -7.33 -25.81 6.12
N SER A 30 -7.34 -27.12 5.95
CA SER A 30 -7.88 -28.06 6.93
C SER A 30 -6.99 -29.28 7.03
N THR A 31 -6.55 -29.59 8.25
CA THR A 31 -5.84 -30.80 8.60
C THR A 31 -6.60 -31.53 9.72
N PRO A 32 -6.30 -32.82 10.04
CA PRO A 32 -6.95 -33.51 11.14
C PRO A 32 -6.80 -32.87 12.52
N VAL A 33 -5.81 -31.99 12.68
CA VAL A 33 -5.48 -31.37 13.97
C VAL A 33 -5.73 -29.86 14.01
N GLN A 34 -5.87 -29.19 12.86
CA GLN A 34 -6.12 -27.76 12.78
C GLN A 34 -6.80 -27.38 11.47
N ALA A 35 -7.79 -26.50 11.54
CA ALA A 35 -8.38 -25.84 10.39
C ALA A 35 -8.22 -24.33 10.51
N ILE A 36 -7.80 -23.67 9.42
CA ILE A 36 -7.62 -22.22 9.35
C ILE A 36 -8.73 -21.63 8.47
N TYR A 37 -9.36 -20.61 8.98
CA TYR A 37 -10.44 -19.90 8.32
C TYR A 37 -10.10 -18.41 8.22
N ASN A 38 -10.61 -17.78 7.18
CA ASN A 38 -10.45 -16.38 6.93
C ASN A 38 -11.81 -15.66 6.97
N ILE A 39 -11.93 -14.64 7.82
CA ILE A 39 -13.07 -13.73 7.81
C ILE A 39 -12.71 -12.57 6.89
N THR A 40 -13.49 -12.37 5.84
CA THR A 40 -13.33 -11.28 4.89
C THR A 40 -14.54 -10.36 4.98
N VAL A 41 -14.31 -9.05 5.07
CA VAL A 41 -15.35 -8.03 5.11
C VAL A 41 -15.25 -7.11 3.89
N GLU A 42 -16.37 -6.87 3.23
CA GLU A 42 -16.45 -5.88 2.15
C GLU A 42 -16.30 -4.46 2.73
N PRO A 43 -15.82 -3.45 1.95
CA PRO A 43 -15.74 -2.08 2.43
C PRO A 43 -17.09 -1.58 2.96
N ASN A 44 -17.09 -0.89 4.11
CA ASN A 44 -18.25 -0.16 4.56
C ASN A 44 -18.28 1.19 3.82
N THR A 45 -19.28 1.41 3.01
CA THR A 45 -19.47 2.65 2.23
C THR A 45 -20.57 3.55 2.84
N THR A 46 -21.01 3.24 4.06
CA THR A 46 -22.06 4.02 4.75
C THR A 46 -21.46 4.82 5.90
N PRO A 47 -22.09 5.95 6.30
CA PRO A 47 -21.63 6.77 7.42
C PRO A 47 -21.89 6.13 8.79
N ASP A 48 -22.43 4.92 8.83
CA ASP A 48 -22.77 4.23 10.06
C ASP A 48 -21.82 3.06 10.35
N VAL A 49 -21.53 2.85 11.64
CA VAL A 49 -20.90 1.61 12.10
C VAL A 49 -21.84 0.45 11.80
N ARG A 50 -21.31 -0.64 11.25
CA ARG A 50 -22.12 -1.84 11.01
C ARG A 50 -21.52 -3.06 11.69
N ASN A 51 -22.41 -3.97 12.08
CA ASN A 51 -22.04 -5.15 12.84
C ASN A 51 -22.52 -6.42 12.12
N ALA A 52 -21.73 -7.46 12.24
CA ALA A 52 -22.12 -8.81 11.81
C ALA A 52 -21.81 -9.82 12.92
N ILE A 53 -22.61 -10.87 12.99
CA ILE A 53 -22.37 -12.00 13.87
C ILE A 53 -22.05 -13.21 12.99
N ILE A 54 -20.92 -13.85 13.26
CA ILE A 54 -20.57 -15.13 12.65
C ILE A 54 -20.84 -16.21 13.67
N THR A 55 -21.81 -17.06 13.40
CA THR A 55 -22.11 -18.24 14.22
C THR A 55 -21.24 -19.39 13.74
N VAL A 56 -20.41 -19.90 14.64
CA VAL A 56 -19.55 -21.07 14.42
C VAL A 56 -20.20 -22.26 15.14
N SER A 57 -20.46 -23.34 14.41
CA SER A 57 -21.07 -24.54 14.96
C SER A 57 -20.18 -25.76 14.72
N VAL A 58 -19.89 -26.50 15.79
CA VAL A 58 -19.22 -27.82 15.77
C VAL A 58 -20.04 -28.78 16.60
N LYS A 59 -20.76 -29.69 15.96
CA LYS A 59 -21.78 -30.56 16.60
C LYS A 59 -22.83 -29.70 17.37
N GLU A 60 -22.93 -29.92 18.67
CA GLU A 60 -23.87 -29.21 19.55
C GLU A 60 -23.27 -27.92 20.15
N HIS A 61 -21.97 -27.66 19.88
CA HIS A 61 -21.31 -26.44 20.38
C HIS A 61 -21.48 -25.31 19.38
N ILE A 62 -21.99 -24.19 19.87
CA ILE A 62 -22.20 -22.97 19.11
C ILE A 62 -21.43 -21.86 19.80
N GLN A 63 -20.68 -21.09 18.99
CA GLN A 63 -20.00 -19.88 19.43
C GLN A 63 -20.23 -18.75 18.44
N GLU A 64 -20.34 -17.52 18.96
CA GLU A 64 -20.52 -16.34 18.14
C GLU A 64 -19.24 -15.49 18.12
N ILE A 65 -18.92 -14.98 16.93
CA ILE A 65 -17.86 -13.99 16.71
C ILE A 65 -18.53 -12.69 16.27
N ASN A 66 -18.41 -11.66 17.08
CA ASN A 66 -18.87 -10.32 16.72
C ASN A 66 -17.84 -9.63 15.84
N VAL A 67 -18.29 -9.13 14.70
CA VAL A 67 -17.49 -8.35 13.76
C VAL A 67 -18.08 -6.95 13.67
N GLU A 68 -17.34 -5.96 14.15
CA GLU A 68 -17.68 -4.55 14.03
C GLU A 68 -16.83 -3.93 12.91
N GLN A 69 -17.48 -3.15 12.07
CA GLN A 69 -16.79 -2.38 11.03
C GLN A 69 -17.14 -0.90 11.18
N ALA A 70 -16.11 -0.08 11.35
CA ALA A 70 -16.26 1.35 11.47
C ALA A 70 -17.06 1.97 10.32
N ALA A 71 -17.71 3.09 10.60
CA ALA A 71 -18.36 3.94 9.62
C ALA A 71 -17.36 4.35 8.54
N TYR A 72 -17.82 4.46 7.30
CA TYR A 72 -17.11 5.22 6.28
C TYR A 72 -17.31 6.70 6.59
N ILE A 73 -16.28 7.31 7.13
CA ILE A 73 -16.25 8.77 7.26
C ILE A 73 -15.81 9.29 5.90
N GLN A 74 -16.76 9.69 5.07
CA GLN A 74 -16.42 10.57 3.96
C GLN A 74 -15.93 11.85 4.64
N SER A 75 -14.64 12.16 4.49
CA SER A 75 -14.13 13.43 4.97
C SER A 75 -14.82 14.52 4.15
N ASP A 76 -15.70 15.30 4.78
CA ASP A 76 -16.19 16.57 4.25
C ASP A 76 -15.09 17.65 4.27
N GLU A 77 -13.85 17.26 4.62
CA GLU A 77 -12.69 18.10 4.41
C GLU A 77 -12.56 18.32 2.89
N PRO A 78 -12.57 19.57 2.42
CA PRO A 78 -12.28 19.86 1.03
C PRO A 78 -10.98 19.16 0.68
N GLU A 79 -10.92 18.51 -0.48
CA GLU A 79 -9.72 17.81 -0.93
C GLU A 79 -8.51 18.73 -0.71
N LYS A 80 -7.64 18.36 0.22
CA LYS A 80 -6.52 19.19 0.69
C LYS A 80 -5.59 19.51 -0.50
N TYR A 81 -5.61 18.67 -1.52
CA TYR A 81 -4.77 18.77 -2.69
C TYR A 81 -5.65 18.74 -3.95
N THR A 82 -6.14 19.90 -4.38
CA THR A 82 -6.89 20.02 -5.64
C THR A 82 -5.93 20.27 -6.80
N VAL A 83 -6.26 19.71 -7.97
CA VAL A 83 -5.53 20.04 -9.21
C VAL A 83 -5.72 21.51 -9.55
N ARG A 84 -4.65 22.22 -9.76
CA ARG A 84 -4.65 23.66 -10.08
C ARG A 84 -4.86 23.87 -11.59
N GLU A 85 -6.00 24.42 -11.97
CA GLU A 85 -6.46 24.49 -13.38
C GLU A 85 -5.48 25.21 -14.33
N ASN A 86 -4.68 26.14 -13.86
CA ASN A 86 -3.83 26.96 -14.71
C ASN A 86 -2.34 26.78 -14.42
N LEU A 87 -1.95 25.69 -13.75
CA LEU A 87 -0.56 25.41 -13.45
C LEU A 87 0.18 25.01 -14.73
N THR A 88 1.17 25.81 -15.10
CA THR A 88 2.08 25.45 -16.20
C THR A 88 3.23 24.59 -15.71
N THR A 89 3.81 23.78 -16.62
CA THR A 89 5.01 22.98 -16.32
C THR A 89 6.16 23.84 -15.77
N HIS A 90 6.35 25.05 -16.30
CA HIS A 90 7.39 25.97 -15.81
C HIS A 90 7.15 26.44 -14.37
N GLN A 91 5.90 26.68 -14.01
CA GLN A 91 5.54 27.05 -12.64
C GLN A 91 5.80 25.88 -11.69
N LEU A 92 5.38 24.67 -12.06
CA LEU A 92 5.63 23.48 -11.27
C LEU A 92 7.14 23.21 -11.09
N ILE A 93 7.94 23.30 -12.16
CA ILE A 93 9.40 23.16 -12.08
C ILE A 93 10.02 24.21 -11.13
N ASN A 94 9.53 25.43 -11.17
CA ASN A 94 10.01 26.48 -10.27
C ASN A 94 9.64 26.19 -8.80
N GLU A 95 8.45 25.65 -8.56
CA GLU A 95 8.01 25.23 -7.22
C GLU A 95 8.82 24.05 -6.69
N MET A 96 9.15 23.09 -7.57
CA MET A 96 9.99 21.94 -7.22
C MET A 96 11.39 22.36 -6.75
N GLY A 97 11.91 23.49 -7.27
CA GLY A 97 13.16 24.12 -6.82
C GLY A 97 14.33 23.14 -6.64
N LEU A 98 14.97 23.20 -5.48
CA LEU A 98 16.02 22.23 -5.11
C LEU A 98 15.39 20.98 -4.54
N GLY A 99 15.63 19.83 -5.19
CA GLY A 99 15.13 18.53 -4.75
C GLY A 99 16.15 17.68 -4.02
N ILE A 100 15.66 16.72 -3.24
CA ILE A 100 16.47 15.68 -2.61
C ILE A 100 15.82 14.30 -2.83
N ASN A 101 16.66 13.27 -2.96
CA ASN A 101 16.19 11.89 -3.09
C ASN A 101 16.24 11.17 -1.73
N LEU A 102 15.13 10.58 -1.32
CA LEU A 102 15.01 9.76 -0.11
C LEU A 102 15.50 8.33 -0.39
N GLY A 103 16.72 8.21 -0.92
CA GLY A 103 17.30 6.93 -1.34
C GLY A 103 17.79 6.06 -0.19
N ASN A 104 18.02 4.79 -0.50
CA ASN A 104 18.43 3.74 0.44
C ASN A 104 17.42 3.50 1.57
N THR A 105 16.15 3.66 1.28
CA THR A 105 15.03 3.48 2.21
C THR A 105 14.02 2.48 1.66
N LEU A 106 12.89 2.94 1.14
CA LEU A 106 11.85 2.08 0.54
C LEU A 106 12.25 1.50 -0.82
N ASP A 107 13.35 1.96 -1.38
CA ASP A 107 13.99 1.41 -2.59
C ASP A 107 14.95 0.25 -2.29
N ALA A 108 15.30 -0.01 -1.03
CA ALA A 108 16.19 -1.11 -0.68
C ALA A 108 15.60 -2.47 -1.07
N VAL A 109 16.44 -3.32 -1.66
CA VAL A 109 16.10 -4.70 -2.08
C VAL A 109 17.14 -5.67 -1.56
N GLY A 110 16.73 -6.91 -1.25
CA GLY A 110 17.63 -7.97 -0.82
C GLY A 110 16.87 -9.13 -0.19
N ASP A 111 17.27 -10.36 -0.53
CA ASP A 111 16.64 -11.60 -0.04
C ASP A 111 16.81 -11.80 1.48
N TRP A 112 17.74 -11.08 2.10
CA TRP A 112 17.99 -11.10 3.56
C TRP A 112 17.06 -10.21 4.37
N ILE A 113 16.26 -9.36 3.71
CA ILE A 113 15.38 -8.43 4.39
C ILE A 113 14.13 -9.18 4.84
N ASP A 114 13.86 -9.17 6.15
CA ASP A 114 12.64 -9.77 6.69
C ASP A 114 11.40 -8.96 6.27
N PRO A 115 10.50 -9.54 5.44
CA PRO A 115 9.34 -8.83 4.92
C PRO A 115 8.21 -8.65 5.93
N SER A 116 8.34 -9.18 7.15
CA SER A 116 7.30 -9.11 8.18
C SER A 116 7.03 -7.69 8.69
N ASN A 117 7.97 -6.76 8.44
CA ASN A 117 7.83 -5.36 8.82
C ASN A 117 8.44 -4.46 7.74
N ILE A 118 7.64 -3.56 7.19
CA ILE A 118 8.06 -2.61 6.15
C ILE A 118 9.28 -1.76 6.58
N LEU A 119 9.41 -1.44 7.86
CA LEU A 119 10.52 -0.63 8.37
C LEU A 119 11.88 -1.33 8.24
N ASN A 120 11.92 -2.65 8.07
CA ASN A 120 13.15 -3.40 7.83
C ASN A 120 13.80 -2.99 6.49
N TYR A 121 12.99 -2.68 5.48
CA TYR A 121 13.48 -2.18 4.20
C TYR A 121 14.15 -0.81 4.33
N GLU A 122 13.58 0.10 5.12
CA GLU A 122 14.16 1.43 5.31
C GLU A 122 15.55 1.39 5.93
N GLN A 123 15.83 0.38 6.74
CA GLN A 123 17.12 0.22 7.45
C GLN A 123 18.10 -0.71 6.74
N ALA A 124 17.67 -1.47 5.76
CA ALA A 124 18.45 -2.55 5.16
C ALA A 124 19.77 -2.07 4.54
N TRP A 125 19.81 -0.88 4.01
CA TRP A 125 21.01 -0.28 3.41
C TRP A 125 21.65 0.82 4.28
N GLY A 126 21.36 0.79 5.60
CA GLY A 126 22.02 1.63 6.59
C GLY A 126 21.39 3.02 6.79
N SER A 127 20.23 3.28 6.18
CA SER A 127 19.45 4.48 6.43
C SER A 127 18.70 4.37 7.77
N PRO A 128 18.38 5.48 8.43
CA PRO A 128 17.48 5.46 9.57
C PRO A 128 16.03 5.23 9.11
N ILE A 129 15.16 4.77 10.02
CA ILE A 129 13.72 4.82 9.79
C ILE A 129 13.32 6.27 9.56
N ILE A 130 12.56 6.51 8.49
CA ILE A 130 12.12 7.86 8.14
C ILE A 130 11.08 8.34 9.13
N THR A 131 11.32 9.51 9.70
CA THR A 131 10.41 10.21 10.60
C THR A 131 9.97 11.55 10.03
N GLN A 132 8.92 12.11 10.59
CA GLN A 132 8.45 13.44 10.20
C GLN A 132 9.53 14.51 10.39
N GLU A 133 10.31 14.41 11.47
CA GLU A 133 11.38 15.35 11.78
C GLU A 133 12.50 15.36 10.73
N ILE A 134 12.78 14.19 10.11
CA ILE A 134 13.74 14.08 9.01
C ILE A 134 13.21 14.87 7.79
N ILE A 135 11.95 14.67 7.44
CA ILE A 135 11.30 15.37 6.31
C ILE A 135 11.25 16.89 6.56
N GLU A 136 10.86 17.31 7.77
CA GLU A 136 10.91 18.71 8.18
C GLU A 136 12.33 19.29 8.13
N GLY A 137 13.33 18.45 8.46
CA GLY A 137 14.74 18.81 8.35
C GLY A 137 15.16 19.14 6.92
N TYR A 138 14.69 18.38 5.93
CA TYR A 138 14.94 18.67 4.52
C TYR A 138 14.29 20.00 4.09
N ALA A 139 13.04 20.23 4.45
CA ALA A 139 12.35 21.49 4.15
C ALA A 139 13.07 22.69 4.80
N LYS A 140 13.49 22.58 6.06
CA LYS A 140 14.27 23.61 6.77
C LYS A 140 15.64 23.87 6.14
N ALA A 141 16.23 22.85 5.51
CA ALA A 141 17.48 22.97 4.76
C ALA A 141 17.30 23.64 3.38
N GLY A 142 16.06 23.93 2.98
CA GLY A 142 15.76 24.66 1.73
C GLY A 142 15.41 23.78 0.55
N TYR A 143 15.16 22.47 0.77
CA TYR A 143 14.64 21.61 -0.28
C TYR A 143 13.14 21.87 -0.49
N SER A 144 12.74 21.96 -1.76
CA SER A 144 11.34 22.23 -2.17
C SER A 144 10.68 21.05 -2.86
N SER A 145 11.42 19.97 -3.11
CA SER A 145 10.86 18.71 -3.60
C SER A 145 11.57 17.50 -3.01
N LEU A 146 10.82 16.42 -2.82
CA LEU A 146 11.31 15.14 -2.32
C LEU A 146 10.95 14.03 -3.31
N ARG A 147 11.96 13.30 -3.81
CA ARG A 147 11.75 12.07 -4.55
C ARG A 147 11.79 10.89 -3.59
N ILE A 148 10.75 10.10 -3.58
CA ILE A 148 10.55 8.93 -2.71
C ILE A 148 10.66 7.68 -3.59
N PRO A 149 11.85 7.08 -3.72
CA PRO A 149 12.03 5.87 -4.51
C PRO A 149 11.44 4.67 -3.78
N VAL A 150 10.73 3.80 -4.54
CA VAL A 150 10.03 2.65 -3.97
C VAL A 150 10.22 1.41 -4.83
N SER A 151 10.68 0.32 -4.22
CA SER A 151 10.73 -1.01 -4.82
C SER A 151 9.45 -1.79 -4.45
N TRP A 152 8.40 -1.60 -5.24
CA TRP A 152 7.07 -2.14 -4.99
C TRP A 152 7.01 -3.67 -5.01
N GLY A 153 7.93 -4.31 -5.75
CA GLY A 153 8.05 -5.76 -5.84
C GLY A 153 8.47 -6.45 -4.55
N ASN A 154 9.03 -5.72 -3.59
CA ASN A 154 9.43 -6.26 -2.29
C ASN A 154 8.26 -6.88 -1.52
N LEU A 155 7.08 -6.27 -1.62
CA LEU A 155 5.86 -6.68 -0.93
C LEU A 155 4.69 -6.79 -1.92
N LEU A 156 4.91 -7.58 -2.96
CA LEU A 156 3.94 -7.84 -4.03
C LEU A 156 3.50 -9.30 -3.95
N SER A 157 2.20 -9.53 -4.00
CA SER A 157 1.64 -10.89 -4.07
C SER A 157 1.79 -11.50 -5.46
N ASP A 158 1.55 -12.82 -5.59
CA ASP A 158 1.63 -13.54 -6.87
C ASP A 158 0.64 -13.02 -7.91
N ASP A 159 -0.47 -12.41 -7.49
CA ASP A 159 -1.47 -11.75 -8.34
C ASP A 159 -1.21 -10.24 -8.53
N PHE A 160 0.02 -9.81 -8.28
CA PHE A 160 0.51 -8.44 -8.45
C PHE A 160 -0.22 -7.38 -7.61
N LYS A 161 -0.65 -7.74 -6.40
CA LYS A 161 -1.19 -6.78 -5.45
C LYS A 161 -0.11 -6.28 -4.52
N VAL A 162 0.00 -4.97 -4.42
CA VAL A 162 0.88 -4.30 -3.46
C VAL A 162 0.35 -4.49 -2.05
N HIS A 163 1.24 -4.83 -1.11
CA HIS A 163 0.84 -4.99 0.29
C HIS A 163 0.36 -3.65 0.87
N PRO A 164 -0.76 -3.62 1.62
CA PRO A 164 -1.28 -2.39 2.21
C PRO A 164 -0.26 -1.62 3.05
N ASP A 165 0.54 -2.32 3.87
CA ASP A 165 1.53 -1.65 4.73
C ASP A 165 2.56 -0.84 3.95
N LEU A 166 2.95 -1.31 2.73
CA LEU A 166 3.85 -0.54 1.87
C LEU A 166 3.14 0.70 1.31
N MET A 167 1.90 0.54 0.86
CA MET A 167 1.10 1.65 0.34
C MET A 167 0.88 2.72 1.41
N ASP A 168 0.45 2.32 2.61
CA ASP A 168 0.22 3.19 3.75
C ASP A 168 1.52 3.89 4.21
N ARG A 169 2.65 3.18 4.14
CA ARG A 169 3.94 3.76 4.53
C ARG A 169 4.41 4.83 3.55
N VAL A 170 4.29 4.57 2.25
CA VAL A 170 4.59 5.58 1.21
C VAL A 170 3.68 6.79 1.38
N GLU A 171 2.39 6.58 1.59
CA GLU A 171 1.43 7.66 1.80
C GLU A 171 1.75 8.50 3.05
N LYS A 172 2.19 7.87 4.12
CA LYS A 172 2.60 8.56 5.35
C LYS A 172 3.78 9.50 5.10
N ILE A 173 4.80 9.05 4.38
CA ILE A 173 5.98 9.88 4.03
C ILE A 173 5.58 10.99 3.06
N LEU A 174 4.73 10.68 2.09
CA LEU A 174 4.16 11.66 1.17
C LEU A 174 3.43 12.77 1.92
N ASN A 175 2.55 12.43 2.87
CA ASN A 175 1.82 13.42 3.66
C ASN A 175 2.77 14.35 4.44
N TRP A 176 3.79 13.81 5.09
CA TRP A 176 4.81 14.65 5.75
C TRP A 176 5.54 15.59 4.79
N THR A 177 5.81 15.11 3.56
CA THR A 177 6.44 15.92 2.51
C THR A 177 5.56 17.09 2.10
N LEU A 178 4.30 16.81 1.82
CA LEU A 178 3.34 17.83 1.39
C LEU A 178 2.97 18.80 2.52
N ASP A 179 2.90 18.33 3.77
CA ASP A 179 2.67 19.17 4.95
C ASP A 179 3.81 20.18 5.17
N CYS A 180 5.00 19.87 4.68
CA CYS A 180 6.14 20.80 4.64
C CYS A 180 6.11 21.75 3.43
N GLY A 181 5.11 21.68 2.57
CA GLY A 181 5.01 22.50 1.36
C GLY A 181 5.93 22.09 0.21
N MET A 182 6.51 20.88 0.28
CA MET A 182 7.33 20.32 -0.80
C MET A 182 6.48 19.59 -1.83
N VAL A 183 6.94 19.57 -3.09
CA VAL A 183 6.39 18.71 -4.13
C VAL A 183 6.98 17.31 -3.99
N ALA A 184 6.17 16.28 -4.15
CA ALA A 184 6.63 14.89 -4.05
C ALA A 184 6.72 14.21 -5.42
N ILE A 185 7.64 13.25 -5.53
CA ILE A 185 7.78 12.35 -6.68
C ILE A 185 7.85 10.93 -6.14
N ILE A 186 7.03 10.01 -6.64
CA ILE A 186 7.14 8.57 -6.38
C ILE A 186 7.42 7.81 -7.67
N ASN A 187 8.13 6.69 -7.56
CA ASN A 187 8.49 5.90 -8.74
C ASN A 187 8.41 4.39 -8.50
N ILE A 188 8.70 3.61 -9.55
CA ILE A 188 9.14 2.22 -9.45
C ILE A 188 10.67 2.23 -9.54
N HIS A 189 11.36 1.70 -8.49
CA HIS A 189 12.82 1.85 -8.38
C HIS A 189 13.57 0.56 -8.77
N HIS A 190 14.11 -0.22 -7.86
CA HIS A 190 14.98 -1.36 -8.15
C HIS A 190 14.21 -2.61 -8.64
N GLU A 191 13.62 -2.54 -9.83
CA GLU A 191 12.80 -3.59 -10.44
C GLU A 191 13.37 -4.04 -11.80
N ASN A 192 14.66 -3.79 -12.04
CA ASN A 192 15.30 -3.87 -13.35
C ASN A 192 15.20 -5.24 -14.01
N GLU A 193 15.16 -6.34 -13.24
CA GLU A 193 15.17 -7.69 -13.80
C GLU A 193 13.92 -8.00 -14.64
N TRP A 194 12.75 -7.56 -14.20
CA TRP A 194 11.50 -7.83 -14.89
C TRP A 194 11.00 -6.63 -15.71
N ILE A 195 11.30 -5.40 -15.27
CA ILE A 195 10.77 -4.20 -15.94
C ILE A 195 11.34 -4.00 -17.34
N LYS A 196 12.58 -4.42 -17.57
CA LYS A 196 13.20 -4.46 -18.90
C LYS A 196 12.45 -5.37 -19.89
N GLN A 197 11.69 -6.33 -19.39
CA GLN A 197 10.93 -7.28 -20.20
C GLN A 197 9.54 -6.74 -20.58
N VAL A 198 9.08 -5.63 -20.02
CA VAL A 198 7.75 -5.05 -20.30
C VAL A 198 7.42 -4.91 -21.78
N PRO A 199 8.36 -4.53 -22.69
CA PRO A 199 8.06 -4.44 -24.12
C PRO A 199 7.79 -5.79 -24.80
N THR A 200 8.32 -6.89 -24.27
CA THR A 200 8.35 -8.22 -24.95
C THR A 200 7.63 -9.32 -24.18
N ASP A 201 7.43 -9.18 -22.88
CA ASP A 201 6.79 -10.17 -22.01
C ASP A 201 5.43 -9.67 -21.51
N SER A 202 4.38 -10.44 -21.81
CA SER A 202 3.01 -10.08 -21.43
C SER A 202 2.78 -10.08 -19.93
N LYS A 203 3.45 -10.96 -19.17
CA LYS A 203 3.35 -11.04 -17.70
C LYS A 203 4.06 -9.86 -17.04
N ALA A 204 5.23 -9.47 -17.56
CA ALA A 204 5.91 -8.26 -17.10
C ALA A 204 5.05 -7.00 -17.35
N LYS A 205 4.40 -6.94 -18.52
CA LYS A 205 3.47 -5.85 -18.85
C LYS A 205 2.25 -5.83 -17.92
N GLU A 206 1.67 -7.00 -17.62
CA GLU A 206 0.56 -7.13 -16.69
C GLU A 206 0.98 -6.68 -15.28
N LYS A 207 2.13 -7.13 -14.78
CA LYS A 207 2.70 -6.72 -13.50
C LYS A 207 2.86 -5.20 -13.42
N PHE A 208 3.51 -4.60 -14.42
CA PHE A 208 3.71 -3.15 -14.50
C PHE A 208 2.40 -2.37 -14.48
N THR A 209 1.44 -2.82 -15.29
CA THR A 209 0.12 -2.18 -15.38
C THR A 209 -0.65 -2.30 -14.06
N SER A 210 -0.58 -3.48 -13.41
CA SER A 210 -1.25 -3.72 -12.12
C SER A 210 -0.68 -2.83 -11.01
N ILE A 211 0.65 -2.72 -10.91
CA ILE A 211 1.30 -1.87 -9.90
C ILE A 211 0.89 -0.41 -10.11
N TRP A 212 1.06 0.11 -11.33
CA TRP A 212 0.73 1.52 -11.62
C TRP A 212 -0.75 1.83 -11.45
N LYS A 213 -1.64 0.90 -11.80
CA LYS A 213 -3.06 1.08 -11.57
C LYS A 213 -3.36 1.29 -10.08
N GLN A 214 -2.80 0.43 -9.22
CA GLN A 214 -2.99 0.55 -7.77
C GLN A 214 -2.39 1.85 -7.21
N ILE A 215 -1.19 2.24 -7.67
CA ILE A 215 -0.57 3.51 -7.28
C ILE A 215 -1.46 4.69 -7.68
N CYS A 216 -1.88 4.75 -8.94
CA CYS A 216 -2.71 5.85 -9.44
C CYS A 216 -4.05 5.94 -8.70
N GLU A 217 -4.75 4.80 -8.50
CA GLU A 217 -6.03 4.76 -7.78
C GLU A 217 -5.89 5.18 -6.31
N HIS A 218 -4.78 4.83 -5.65
CA HIS A 218 -4.56 5.18 -4.24
C HIS A 218 -4.19 6.65 -4.05
N PHE A 219 -3.39 7.19 -4.97
CA PHE A 219 -2.78 8.53 -4.83
C PHE A 219 -3.43 9.61 -5.70
N GLU A 220 -4.53 9.34 -6.44
CA GLU A 220 -5.18 10.32 -7.32
C GLU A 220 -5.60 11.61 -6.59
N LYS A 221 -5.94 11.50 -5.30
CA LYS A 221 -6.38 12.61 -4.44
C LYS A 221 -5.30 13.69 -4.19
N TYR A 222 -4.05 13.43 -4.54
CA TYR A 222 -2.95 14.39 -4.32
C TYR A 222 -2.74 15.37 -5.48
N GLY A 223 -3.41 15.15 -6.61
CA GLY A 223 -3.39 16.04 -7.75
C GLY A 223 -1.97 16.35 -8.25
N ASP A 224 -1.71 17.60 -8.55
CA ASP A 224 -0.43 18.10 -9.08
C ASP A 224 0.66 18.33 -8.01
N HIS A 225 0.39 18.00 -6.76
CA HIS A 225 1.37 18.01 -5.68
C HIS A 225 2.23 16.72 -5.65
N LEU A 226 1.78 15.68 -6.36
CA LEU A 226 2.48 14.42 -6.51
C LEU A 226 2.74 14.12 -7.99
N LEU A 227 4.00 13.87 -8.33
CA LEU A 227 4.40 13.43 -9.65
C LEU A 227 4.71 11.93 -9.65
N PHE A 228 4.37 11.28 -10.75
CA PHE A 228 4.67 9.87 -10.99
C PHE A 228 5.82 9.73 -11.97
N GLU A 229 6.88 9.06 -11.53
CA GLU A 229 8.01 8.68 -12.38
C GLU A 229 7.89 7.19 -12.70
N PRO A 230 7.58 6.81 -13.95
CA PRO A 230 7.18 5.44 -14.25
C PRO A 230 8.25 4.40 -13.95
N MET A 231 9.51 4.74 -14.10
CA MET A 231 10.63 3.80 -14.01
C MET A 231 11.91 4.51 -13.62
N ASN A 232 12.76 3.84 -12.81
CA ASN A 232 14.10 4.30 -12.49
C ASN A 232 15.14 3.62 -13.38
N GLU A 233 16.11 4.37 -13.91
CA GLU A 233 17.38 3.92 -14.49
C GLU A 233 17.31 2.60 -15.29
N ILE A 234 16.33 2.45 -16.17
CA ILE A 234 16.22 1.26 -17.00
C ILE A 234 17.28 1.35 -18.09
N GLY A 235 18.46 0.82 -17.78
CA GLY A 235 19.51 0.66 -18.77
C GLY A 235 19.06 -0.34 -19.84
N TYR A 236 18.74 0.14 -21.02
CA TYR A 236 18.76 -0.68 -22.21
C TYR A 236 20.19 -0.63 -22.72
N ASP A 237 20.95 -1.68 -22.43
CA ASP A 237 22.35 -1.76 -22.85
C ASP A 237 22.50 -1.86 -24.37
N GLU A 238 21.38 -2.07 -25.10
CA GLU A 238 21.35 -2.15 -26.55
C GLU A 238 19.98 -1.66 -27.08
N ILE A 239 19.94 -0.49 -27.68
CA ILE A 239 18.94 -0.10 -28.67
C ILE A 239 19.65 -0.02 -30.03
#